data_611aac5047a38833ac3521fce04bdb12
#
_entry.id   611aac5047a38833ac3521fce04bdb12
#
_cell.length_a   1.000
_cell.length_b   1.000
_cell.length_c   1.000
_cell.angle_alpha   90.00
_cell.angle_beta   90.00
_cell.angle_gamma   90.00
#
_symmetry.space_group_name_H-M   'P 1'
#
loop_
_entity.id
_entity.type
_entity.pdbx_description
1 polymer ?
#
loop_
_entity_poly.entity_id
_entity_poly.type
_entity_poly.pdbx_seq_one_letter_code
_entity_poly.pdbx_strand_id
1 'polypeptide(L)'
;MDELNSFIGLARSYIDSDKLAELDKILATIQNDLFDLGADLCIPDRDKNPDSLKIVISYVKNLEKEIDALNGQLEALRSFILPGGTKISSYIHIARTIARRCEREMIELRQIEESEISKEAVQYINRLSDFLFVAARYVNLKLDFEDILWVPGNNYKE
;
A
#
# COMPACT_ATOMS: atom_id res chain seq x y z
N MET A 1 -10.80 -2.77 -4.99
CA MET A 1 -10.41 -1.73 -3.98
C MET A 1 -10.92 -2.06 -2.59
N ASP A 2 -12.18 -2.46 -2.40
CA ASP A 2 -12.78 -2.70 -1.07
C ASP A 2 -12.03 -3.73 -0.22
N GLU A 3 -11.58 -4.84 -0.82
CA GLU A 3 -10.77 -5.85 -0.12
C GLU A 3 -9.47 -5.24 0.45
N LEU A 4 -8.76 -4.44 -0.36
CA LEU A 4 -7.56 -3.73 0.06
C LEU A 4 -7.84 -2.81 1.25
N ASN A 5 -8.89 -1.99 1.14
CA ASN A 5 -9.29 -1.05 2.18
C ASN A 5 -9.68 -1.76 3.48
N SER A 6 -10.38 -2.90 3.37
CA SER A 6 -10.77 -3.72 4.51
C SER A 6 -9.56 -4.31 5.25
N PHE A 7 -8.52 -4.77 4.54
CA PHE A 7 -7.30 -5.27 5.19
C PHE A 7 -6.48 -4.15 5.84
N ILE A 8 -6.48 -2.94 5.28
CA ILE A 8 -5.88 -1.77 5.95
C ILE A 8 -6.66 -1.46 7.24
N GLY A 9 -7.99 -1.46 7.20
CA GLY A 9 -8.83 -1.28 8.38
C GLY A 9 -8.59 -2.35 9.44
N LEU A 10 -8.43 -3.61 9.03
CA LEU A 10 -8.09 -4.71 9.92
C LEU A 10 -6.71 -4.50 10.58
N ALA A 11 -5.69 -4.11 9.83
CA ALA A 11 -4.37 -3.79 10.39
C ALA A 11 -4.46 -2.66 11.43
N ARG A 12 -5.20 -1.59 11.12
CA ARG A 12 -5.44 -0.46 12.01
C ARG A 12 -6.12 -0.86 13.32
N SER A 13 -7.09 -1.78 13.27
CA SER A 13 -7.83 -2.23 14.46
C SER A 13 -6.96 -2.95 15.50
N TYR A 14 -5.74 -3.32 15.14
CA TYR A 14 -4.74 -3.91 16.06
C TYR A 14 -3.68 -2.90 16.52
N ILE A 15 -3.74 -1.64 16.06
CA ILE A 15 -2.83 -0.59 16.53
C ILE A 15 -3.34 -0.10 17.89
N ASP A 16 -2.65 -0.49 18.94
CA ASP A 16 -2.92 -0.12 20.33
C ASP A 16 -1.75 0.62 21.00
N SER A 17 -0.68 0.88 20.23
CA SER A 17 0.56 1.47 20.73
C SER A 17 0.74 2.90 20.22
N ASP A 18 1.07 3.82 21.13
CA ASP A 18 1.44 5.19 20.79
C ASP A 18 2.63 5.27 19.82
N LYS A 19 3.50 4.24 19.82
CA LYS A 19 4.63 4.15 18.87
C LYS A 19 4.17 4.11 17.40
N LEU A 20 2.92 3.73 17.14
CA LEU A 20 2.34 3.59 15.80
C LEU A 20 1.23 4.62 15.51
N ALA A 21 0.99 5.58 16.40
CA ALA A 21 -0.09 6.57 16.26
C ALA A 21 0.00 7.39 14.96
N GLU A 22 1.20 7.77 14.53
CA GLU A 22 1.39 8.49 13.26
C GLU A 22 1.13 7.58 12.06
N LEU A 23 1.54 6.31 12.10
CA LEU A 23 1.23 5.35 11.05
C LEU A 23 -0.28 5.13 10.94
N ASP A 24 -1.00 5.06 12.06
CA ASP A 24 -2.47 4.92 12.04
C ASP A 24 -3.14 6.08 11.32
N LYS A 25 -2.69 7.32 11.55
CA LYS A 25 -3.20 8.51 10.84
C LYS A 25 -2.96 8.42 9.32
N ILE A 26 -1.76 7.99 8.92
CA ILE A 26 -1.43 7.80 7.51
C ILE A 26 -2.32 6.73 6.89
N LEU A 27 -2.48 5.58 7.56
CA LEU A 27 -3.36 4.51 7.09
C LEU A 27 -4.83 4.96 7.02
N ALA A 28 -5.29 5.83 7.94
CA ALA A 28 -6.61 6.43 7.88
C ALA A 28 -6.80 7.31 6.64
N THR A 29 -5.80 8.11 6.30
CA THR A 29 -5.80 8.92 5.08
C THR A 29 -5.85 8.02 3.83
N ILE A 30 -5.01 6.99 3.79
CA ILE A 30 -4.98 6.02 2.67
C ILE A 30 -6.34 5.32 2.48
N GLN A 31 -7.07 5.02 3.56
CA GLN A 31 -8.41 4.44 3.43
C GLN A 31 -9.40 5.41 2.74
N ASN A 32 -9.31 6.72 3.01
CA ASN A 32 -10.09 7.71 2.29
C ASN A 32 -9.64 7.83 0.82
N ASP A 33 -8.33 7.89 0.57
CA ASP A 33 -7.79 7.93 -0.79
C ASP A 33 -8.24 6.73 -1.63
N LEU A 34 -8.39 5.54 -1.02
CA LEU A 34 -8.88 4.35 -1.70
C LEU A 34 -10.37 4.45 -2.08
N PHE A 35 -11.18 5.17 -1.30
CA PHE A 35 -12.55 5.51 -1.70
C PHE A 35 -12.56 6.50 -2.86
N ASP A 36 -11.69 7.53 -2.81
CA ASP A 36 -11.54 8.49 -3.91
C ASP A 36 -11.07 7.79 -5.19
N LEU A 37 -10.10 6.87 -5.09
CA LEU A 37 -9.67 6.04 -6.22
C LEU A 37 -10.80 5.17 -6.75
N GLY A 38 -11.59 4.55 -5.87
CA GLY A 38 -12.75 3.76 -6.26
C GLY A 38 -13.78 4.61 -7.03
N ALA A 39 -14.06 5.82 -6.56
CA ALA A 39 -14.96 6.76 -7.22
C ALA A 39 -14.41 7.21 -8.59
N ASP A 40 -13.10 7.51 -8.67
CA ASP A 40 -12.43 7.85 -9.92
C ASP A 40 -12.54 6.74 -10.98
N LEU A 41 -12.38 5.49 -10.56
CA LEU A 41 -12.45 4.31 -11.46
C LEU A 41 -13.88 3.93 -11.89
N CYS A 42 -14.91 4.29 -11.10
CA CYS A 42 -16.30 3.94 -11.40
C CYS A 42 -16.93 4.81 -12.48
N ILE A 43 -16.39 5.99 -12.76
CA ILE A 43 -16.96 6.96 -13.70
C ILE A 43 -15.98 7.12 -14.88
N PRO A 44 -16.37 6.72 -16.11
CA PRO A 44 -15.55 7.00 -17.31
C PRO A 44 -15.25 8.49 -17.45
N ASP A 45 -14.06 8.86 -17.91
CA ASP A 45 -13.64 10.27 -18.01
C ASP A 45 -14.61 11.12 -18.86
N ARG A 46 -15.19 10.54 -19.91
CA ARG A 46 -16.21 11.19 -20.75
C ARG A 46 -17.48 11.61 -19.96
N ASP A 47 -17.78 10.90 -18.85
CA ASP A 47 -18.97 11.15 -18.02
C ASP A 47 -18.62 11.94 -16.75
N LYS A 48 -17.33 12.28 -16.54
CA LYS A 48 -16.88 13.08 -15.41
C LYS A 48 -17.20 14.55 -15.63
N ASN A 49 -17.75 15.18 -14.62
CA ASN A 49 -17.92 16.61 -14.54
C ASN A 49 -16.71 17.25 -13.80
N PRO A 50 -16.57 18.61 -13.82
CA PRO A 50 -15.46 19.28 -13.14
C PRO A 50 -15.33 18.98 -11.63
N ASP A 51 -16.43 18.60 -10.98
CA ASP A 51 -16.47 18.31 -9.53
C ASP A 51 -16.28 16.82 -9.22
N SER A 52 -16.11 15.96 -10.24
CA SER A 52 -15.86 14.53 -10.04
C SER A 52 -14.51 14.31 -9.37
N LEU A 53 -14.48 13.39 -8.40
CA LEU A 53 -13.24 12.98 -7.75
C LEU A 53 -12.27 12.38 -8.78
N LYS A 54 -11.02 12.79 -8.68
CA LYS A 54 -9.92 12.29 -9.52
C LYS A 54 -8.66 12.11 -8.68
N ILE A 55 -7.97 11.01 -8.90
CA ILE A 55 -6.62 10.84 -8.38
C ILE A 55 -5.66 11.72 -9.18
N VAL A 56 -5.02 12.66 -8.50
CA VAL A 56 -4.08 13.61 -9.08
C VAL A 56 -2.69 13.39 -8.48
N ILE A 57 -1.68 13.98 -9.12
CA ILE A 57 -0.26 13.76 -8.75
C ILE A 57 0.08 14.07 -7.27
N SER A 58 -0.72 14.89 -6.58
CA SER A 58 -0.50 15.17 -5.16
C SER A 58 -0.71 13.95 -4.28
N TYR A 59 -1.64 13.03 -4.60
CA TYR A 59 -1.82 11.76 -3.89
C TYR A 59 -0.54 10.91 -3.97
N VAL A 60 0.05 10.82 -5.16
CA VAL A 60 1.31 10.08 -5.38
C VAL A 60 2.45 10.70 -4.57
N LYS A 61 2.63 12.03 -4.66
CA LYS A 61 3.70 12.74 -3.94
C LYS A 61 3.56 12.64 -2.42
N ASN A 62 2.33 12.62 -1.91
CA ASN A 62 2.10 12.42 -0.48
C ASN A 62 2.55 11.03 -0.04
N LEU A 63 2.20 9.97 -0.79
CA LEU A 63 2.70 8.62 -0.50
C LEU A 63 4.22 8.54 -0.55
N GLU A 64 4.85 9.13 -1.56
CA GLU A 64 6.32 9.16 -1.69
C GLU A 64 6.98 9.82 -0.47
N LYS A 65 6.43 10.94 0.00
CA LYS A 65 6.89 11.62 1.22
C LYS A 65 6.80 10.71 2.45
N GLU A 66 5.68 10.01 2.62
CA GLU A 66 5.50 9.10 3.75
C GLU A 66 6.42 7.87 3.65
N ILE A 67 6.63 7.33 2.43
CA ILE A 67 7.62 6.28 2.18
C ILE A 67 9.01 6.73 2.65
N ASP A 68 9.46 7.91 2.23
CA ASP A 68 10.77 8.43 2.57
C ASP A 68 10.91 8.64 4.09
N ALA A 69 9.88 9.16 4.74
CA ALA A 69 9.87 9.41 6.19
C ALA A 69 9.97 8.11 7.01
N LEU A 70 9.25 7.06 6.61
CA LEU A 70 9.30 5.76 7.29
C LEU A 70 10.59 5.01 6.95
N ASN A 71 10.98 4.99 5.67
CA ASN A 71 12.15 4.26 5.20
C ASN A 71 13.46 4.84 5.76
N GLY A 72 13.51 6.15 6.02
CA GLY A 72 14.65 6.80 6.66
C GLY A 72 14.95 6.30 8.08
N GLN A 73 14.01 5.58 8.71
CA GLN A 73 14.18 4.98 10.04
C GLN A 73 14.57 3.49 9.98
N LEU A 74 14.54 2.88 8.79
CA LEU A 74 14.81 1.47 8.58
C LEU A 74 16.26 1.22 8.16
N GLU A 75 16.81 0.10 8.59
CA GLU A 75 18.07 -0.37 8.04
C GLU A 75 17.93 -0.80 6.59
N ALA A 76 19.00 -0.56 5.80
CA ALA A 76 19.05 -0.98 4.41
C ALA A 76 18.96 -2.50 4.30
N LEU A 77 18.10 -2.99 3.42
CA LEU A 77 17.95 -4.42 3.16
C LEU A 77 19.19 -4.97 2.44
N ARG A 78 19.68 -6.11 2.95
CA ARG A 78 20.76 -6.90 2.30
C ARG A 78 20.24 -8.15 1.60
N SER A 79 18.98 -8.50 1.81
CA SER A 79 18.28 -9.64 1.21
C SER A 79 16.78 -9.35 1.15
N PHE A 80 16.02 -10.18 0.44
CA PHE A 80 14.56 -10.17 0.57
C PHE A 80 14.14 -10.57 1.98
N ILE A 81 12.98 -10.09 2.41
CA ILE A 81 12.35 -10.50 3.66
C ILE A 81 11.16 -11.42 3.37
N LEU A 82 10.88 -12.33 4.29
CA LEU A 82 9.64 -13.09 4.29
C LEU A 82 8.52 -12.23 4.83
N PRO A 83 7.34 -12.19 4.16
CA PRO A 83 6.17 -11.47 4.68
C PRO A 83 5.74 -12.06 6.03
N GLY A 84 5.71 -11.23 7.08
CA GLY A 84 5.37 -11.69 8.41
C GLY A 84 5.84 -10.75 9.52
N GLY A 85 6.03 -11.28 10.71
CA GLY A 85 6.39 -10.55 11.90
C GLY A 85 5.21 -10.39 12.84
N THR A 86 4.94 -9.17 13.30
CA THR A 86 3.77 -8.87 14.13
C THR A 86 2.47 -9.09 13.36
N LYS A 87 1.33 -9.21 14.08
CA LYS A 87 0.00 -9.31 13.44
C LYS A 87 -0.27 -8.13 12.51
N ILE A 88 0.03 -6.92 12.96
CA ILE A 88 -0.18 -5.69 12.18
C ILE A 88 0.65 -5.75 10.89
N SER A 89 1.95 -6.05 10.99
CA SER A 89 2.83 -6.20 9.83
C SER A 89 2.31 -7.26 8.85
N SER A 90 1.86 -8.41 9.35
CA SER A 90 1.32 -9.49 8.53
C SER A 90 0.07 -9.05 7.75
N TYR A 91 -0.86 -8.32 8.36
CA TYR A 91 -2.03 -7.77 7.69
C TYR A 91 -1.66 -6.70 6.65
N ILE A 92 -0.68 -5.85 6.95
CA ILE A 92 -0.15 -4.88 6.00
C ILE A 92 0.48 -5.59 4.79
N HIS A 93 1.20 -6.70 5.00
CA HIS A 93 1.72 -7.51 3.90
C HIS A 93 0.62 -8.13 3.04
N ILE A 94 -0.50 -8.56 3.62
CA ILE A 94 -1.67 -9.02 2.85
C ILE A 94 -2.23 -7.85 2.03
N ALA A 95 -2.46 -6.69 2.65
CA ALA A 95 -2.91 -5.48 1.95
C ALA A 95 -1.98 -5.13 0.77
N ARG A 96 -0.66 -5.21 0.97
CA ARG A 96 0.35 -5.00 -0.08
C ARG A 96 0.15 -5.93 -1.28
N THR A 97 -0.08 -7.22 -1.04
CA THR A 97 -0.27 -8.17 -2.14
C THR A 97 -1.57 -7.93 -2.89
N ILE A 98 -2.61 -7.47 -2.19
CA ILE A 98 -3.88 -7.06 -2.80
C ILE A 98 -3.70 -5.78 -3.63
N ALA A 99 -2.96 -4.78 -3.12
CA ALA A 99 -2.62 -3.58 -3.88
C ALA A 99 -1.92 -3.92 -5.21
N ARG A 100 -0.96 -4.84 -5.19
CA ARG A 100 -0.28 -5.34 -6.39
C ARG A 100 -1.22 -6.09 -7.35
N ARG A 101 -2.23 -6.79 -6.83
CA ARG A 101 -3.28 -7.39 -7.67
C ARG A 101 -4.13 -6.31 -8.32
N CYS A 102 -4.59 -5.31 -7.56
CA CYS A 102 -5.34 -4.18 -8.09
C CYS A 102 -4.54 -3.43 -9.18
N GLU A 103 -3.25 -3.21 -8.99
CA GLU A 103 -2.38 -2.60 -9.98
C GLU A 103 -2.40 -3.38 -11.31
N ARG A 104 -2.24 -4.71 -11.26
CA ARG A 104 -2.27 -5.53 -12.48
C ARG A 104 -3.63 -5.46 -13.18
N GLU A 105 -4.73 -5.54 -12.42
CA GLU A 105 -6.09 -5.43 -12.96
C GLU A 105 -6.32 -4.06 -13.62
N MET A 106 -5.84 -2.97 -13.01
CA MET A 106 -5.92 -1.63 -13.59
C MET A 106 -5.08 -1.50 -14.86
N ILE A 107 -3.90 -2.12 -14.92
CA ILE A 107 -3.06 -2.13 -16.12
C ILE A 107 -3.74 -2.93 -17.24
N GLU A 108 -4.36 -4.07 -16.94
CA GLU A 108 -5.12 -4.85 -17.92
C GLU A 108 -6.32 -4.06 -18.45
N LEU A 109 -7.08 -3.40 -17.57
CA LEU A 109 -8.19 -2.55 -17.96
C LEU A 109 -7.76 -1.40 -18.87
N ARG A 110 -6.60 -0.79 -18.64
CA ARG A 110 -6.06 0.28 -19.51
C ARG A 110 -5.75 -0.16 -20.94
N GLN A 111 -5.63 -1.46 -21.20
CA GLN A 111 -5.41 -2.00 -22.54
C GLN A 111 -6.73 -2.13 -23.34
N ILE A 112 -7.87 -1.99 -22.66
CA ILE A 112 -9.17 -1.98 -23.33
C ILE A 112 -9.39 -0.57 -23.90
N GLU A 113 -9.77 -0.49 -25.19
CA GLU A 113 -9.82 0.76 -25.98
C GLU A 113 -10.71 1.86 -25.38
N GLU A 114 -11.73 1.48 -24.59
CA GLU A 114 -12.66 2.40 -23.93
C GLU A 114 -12.28 2.72 -22.46
N SER A 115 -11.17 2.20 -21.97
CA SER A 115 -10.76 2.39 -20.57
C SER A 115 -9.95 3.69 -20.42
N GLU A 116 -10.47 4.58 -19.59
CA GLU A 116 -9.88 5.91 -19.33
C GLU A 116 -9.22 6.00 -17.95
N ILE A 117 -8.59 4.91 -17.47
CA ILE A 117 -7.88 4.92 -16.19
C ILE A 117 -6.66 5.86 -16.32
N SER A 118 -6.59 6.86 -15.44
CA SER A 118 -5.52 7.84 -15.43
C SER A 118 -4.16 7.23 -15.12
N LYS A 119 -3.08 7.87 -15.57
CA LYS A 119 -1.72 7.50 -15.21
C LYS A 119 -1.49 7.64 -13.70
N GLU A 120 -2.03 8.69 -13.12
CA GLU A 120 -1.92 9.04 -11.70
C GLU A 120 -2.59 7.99 -10.81
N ALA A 121 -3.75 7.45 -11.21
CA ALA A 121 -4.42 6.36 -10.50
C ALA A 121 -3.55 5.08 -10.45
N VAL A 122 -2.93 4.70 -11.58
CA VAL A 122 -2.01 3.55 -11.62
C VAL A 122 -0.74 3.82 -10.82
N GLN A 123 -0.19 5.03 -10.90
CA GLN A 123 0.97 5.41 -10.10
C GLN A 123 0.66 5.37 -8.60
N TYR A 124 -0.52 5.83 -8.20
CA TYR A 124 -0.93 5.80 -6.80
C TYR A 124 -0.97 4.38 -6.25
N ILE A 125 -1.66 3.45 -6.92
CA ILE A 125 -1.74 2.06 -6.43
C ILE A 125 -0.37 1.36 -6.43
N ASN A 126 0.51 1.66 -7.38
CA ASN A 126 1.89 1.20 -7.39
C ASN A 126 2.65 1.71 -6.16
N ARG A 127 2.64 3.03 -5.92
CA ARG A 127 3.27 3.64 -4.74
C ARG A 127 2.65 3.17 -3.42
N LEU A 128 1.36 2.91 -3.39
CA LEU A 128 0.72 2.33 -2.22
C LEU A 128 1.28 0.95 -1.88
N SER A 129 1.57 0.12 -2.89
CA SER A 129 2.22 -1.17 -2.64
C SER A 129 3.62 -1.03 -2.04
N ASP A 130 4.39 -0.03 -2.47
CA ASP A 130 5.71 0.29 -1.90
C ASP A 130 5.58 0.83 -0.47
N PHE A 131 4.63 1.74 -0.24
CA PHE A 131 4.32 2.24 1.10
C PHE A 131 3.99 1.11 2.07
N LEU A 132 3.10 0.20 1.69
CA LEU A 132 2.70 -0.93 2.54
C LEU A 132 3.86 -1.87 2.86
N PHE A 133 4.84 -2.03 1.94
CA PHE A 133 6.06 -2.77 2.23
C PHE A 133 6.89 -2.10 3.32
N VAL A 134 7.13 -0.79 3.18
CA VAL A 134 7.90 0.00 4.14
C VAL A 134 7.17 0.07 5.49
N ALA A 135 5.85 0.28 5.47
CA ALA A 135 5.03 0.33 6.68
C ALA A 135 5.04 -0.99 7.48
N ALA A 136 5.00 -2.15 6.79
CA ALA A 136 5.09 -3.45 7.46
C ALA A 136 6.41 -3.62 8.21
N ARG A 137 7.53 -3.25 7.60
CA ARG A 137 8.85 -3.25 8.24
C ARG A 137 8.93 -2.24 9.39
N TYR A 138 8.38 -1.05 9.19
CA TYR A 138 8.32 -0.01 10.21
C TYR A 138 7.56 -0.48 11.46
N VAL A 139 6.43 -1.17 11.26
CA VAL A 139 5.69 -1.78 12.39
C VAL A 139 6.54 -2.79 13.13
N ASN A 140 7.23 -3.68 12.43
CA ASN A 140 8.13 -4.65 13.06
C ASN A 140 9.21 -3.94 13.88
N LEU A 141 9.90 -2.94 13.30
CA LEU A 141 10.90 -2.13 14.01
C LEU A 141 10.32 -1.49 15.27
N LYS A 142 9.16 -0.83 15.20
CA LYS A 142 8.57 -0.10 16.34
C LYS A 142 8.07 -1.02 17.45
N LEU A 143 7.78 -2.27 17.12
CA LEU A 143 7.34 -3.31 18.08
C LEU A 143 8.46 -4.29 18.45
N ASP A 144 9.71 -3.92 18.18
CA ASP A 144 10.91 -4.66 18.55
C ASP A 144 10.92 -6.10 17.96
N PHE A 145 10.44 -6.25 16.72
CA PHE A 145 10.44 -7.49 15.96
C PHE A 145 11.40 -7.38 14.76
N GLU A 146 12.33 -8.35 14.62
CA GLU A 146 13.27 -8.37 13.50
C GLU A 146 12.63 -8.92 12.22
N ASP A 147 12.97 -8.30 11.08
CA ASP A 147 12.56 -8.82 9.77
C ASP A 147 13.21 -10.19 9.51
N ILE A 148 12.42 -11.16 9.07
CA ILE A 148 12.92 -12.50 8.75
C ILE A 148 13.46 -12.49 7.32
N LEU A 149 14.78 -12.67 7.18
CA LEU A 149 15.43 -12.66 5.88
C LEU A 149 15.17 -13.95 5.11
N TRP A 150 14.97 -13.83 3.80
CA TRP A 150 14.93 -14.96 2.92
C TRP A 150 16.32 -15.55 2.73
N VAL A 151 16.44 -16.88 2.88
CA VAL A 151 17.68 -17.64 2.65
C VAL A 151 17.45 -18.57 1.45
N PRO A 152 18.09 -18.29 0.29
CA PRO A 152 17.93 -19.11 -0.91
C PRO A 152 18.29 -20.58 -0.68
N GLY A 153 17.42 -21.51 -1.10
CA GLY A 153 17.69 -22.95 -1.06
C GLY A 153 17.85 -23.54 0.35
N ASN A 154 17.47 -22.82 1.41
CA ASN A 154 17.69 -23.25 2.80
C ASN A 154 17.00 -24.58 3.14
N ASN A 155 15.86 -24.90 2.50
CA ASN A 155 15.05 -26.08 2.82
C ASN A 155 15.56 -27.37 2.14
N TYR A 156 16.56 -27.29 1.27
CA TYR A 156 17.02 -28.38 0.40
C TYR A 156 18.55 -28.56 0.44
N LYS A 157 19.20 -28.06 1.49
CA LYS A 157 20.61 -28.38 1.74
C LYS A 157 20.66 -29.74 2.42
N GLU A 158 21.21 -30.75 1.69
CA GLU A 158 21.64 -32.03 2.24
C GLU A 158 22.80 -31.83 3.21
#